data_14e0fc3a7fca14965459a9be34b0502a
#
_entry.id   14e0fc3a7fca14965459a9be34b0502a
#
_cell.length_a   1.000
_cell.length_b   1.000
_cell.length_c   1.000
_cell.angle_alpha   90.00
_cell.angle_beta   90.00
_cell.angle_gamma   90.00
#
_symmetry.space_group_name_H-M   'P 1'
#
loop_
_entity.id
_entity.type
_entity.pdbx_description
1 polymer ?
#
loop_
_entity_poly.entity_id
_entity_poly.type
_entity_poly.pdbx_seq_one_letter_code
_entity_poly.pdbx_strand_id
1 'polypeptide(L)'
;MREYSDVVIVGAGASGLMAGALLSREGLLVTILDKNDRAAKKLRATGNGRCNFTNLNMNPGCFFGRKDFIEEVLTENTPEDMIKQFEEFGVYAREKDGYV
;
A
#
# COMPACT_ATOMS: atom_id res chain seq x y z
N MET A 1 27.96 8.32 14.36
CA MET A 1 27.48 9.12 13.22
C MET A 1 25.98 9.33 13.37
N ARG A 2 25.54 10.56 13.26
CA ARG A 2 24.10 10.86 13.26
C ARG A 2 23.55 10.72 11.86
N GLU A 3 22.51 9.94 11.71
CA GLU A 3 21.73 9.91 10.49
C GLU A 3 20.57 10.90 10.62
N TYR A 4 20.30 11.61 9.55
CA TYR A 4 19.21 12.55 9.48
C TYR A 4 18.13 12.02 8.55
N SER A 5 16.87 12.12 8.98
CA SER A 5 15.72 11.83 8.14
C SER A 5 14.63 12.85 8.41
N ASP A 6 13.94 13.26 7.36
CA ASP A 6 12.77 14.13 7.49
C ASP A 6 11.61 13.37 8.13
N VAL A 7 11.48 12.08 7.79
CA VAL A 7 10.41 11.20 8.27
C VAL A 7 10.98 9.84 8.62
N VAL A 8 10.58 9.31 9.76
CA VAL A 8 10.87 7.94 10.16
C VAL A 8 9.57 7.16 10.23
N ILE A 9 9.49 6.05 9.52
CA ILE A 9 8.33 5.16 9.49
C ILE A 9 8.70 3.88 10.23
N VAL A 10 7.88 3.48 11.16
CA VAL A 10 8.05 2.21 11.88
C VAL A 10 7.15 1.16 11.25
N GLY A 11 7.78 0.15 10.67
CA GLY A 11 7.10 -0.94 9.97
C GLY A 11 7.26 -0.84 8.45
N ALA A 12 7.89 -1.85 7.86
CA ALA A 12 8.11 -1.97 6.41
C ALA A 12 7.11 -2.95 5.78
N GLY A 13 5.85 -2.88 6.19
CA GLY A 13 4.74 -3.57 5.55
C GLY A 13 4.19 -2.76 4.39
N ALA A 14 3.03 -3.18 3.86
CA ALA A 14 2.43 -2.53 2.70
C ALA A 14 2.17 -1.04 2.93
N SER A 15 1.56 -0.67 4.05
CA SER A 15 1.23 0.72 4.35
C SER A 15 2.47 1.58 4.60
N GLY A 16 3.46 1.07 5.33
CA GLY A 16 4.72 1.78 5.59
C GLY A 16 5.51 2.01 4.32
N LEU A 17 5.59 1.02 3.44
CA LEU A 17 6.28 1.14 2.15
C LEU A 17 5.56 2.12 1.23
N MET A 18 4.23 2.09 1.17
CA MET A 18 3.46 3.03 0.37
C MET A 18 3.65 4.46 0.86
N ALA A 19 3.56 4.69 2.18
CA ALA A 19 3.79 6.00 2.77
C ALA A 19 5.21 6.50 2.46
N GLY A 20 6.20 5.62 2.60
CA GLY A 20 7.60 5.96 2.29
C GLY A 20 7.80 6.33 0.83
N ALA A 21 7.20 5.58 -0.08
CA ALA A 21 7.29 5.86 -1.51
C ALA A 21 6.66 7.20 -1.87
N LEU A 22 5.49 7.49 -1.35
CA LEU A 22 4.79 8.76 -1.61
C LEU A 22 5.55 9.96 -1.04
N LEU A 23 6.06 9.84 0.19
CA LEU A 23 6.83 10.91 0.83
C LEU A 23 8.17 11.15 0.13
N SER A 24 8.83 10.09 -0.32
CA SER A 24 10.06 10.21 -1.11
C SER A 24 9.84 10.96 -2.42
N ARG A 25 8.70 10.78 -3.07
CA ARG A 25 8.35 11.52 -4.29
C ARG A 25 8.21 13.02 -4.04
N GLU A 26 7.86 13.40 -2.81
CA GLU A 26 7.79 14.81 -2.40
C GLU A 26 9.17 15.39 -2.05
N GLY A 27 10.23 14.63 -2.23
CA GLY A 27 11.60 15.09 -1.96
C GLY A 27 12.06 14.94 -0.53
N LEU A 28 11.30 14.25 0.32
CA LEU A 28 11.65 14.02 1.71
C LEU A 28 12.60 12.85 1.87
N LEU A 29 13.54 12.95 2.80
CA LEU A 29 14.39 11.84 3.21
C LEU A 29 13.60 10.95 4.16
N VAL A 30 13.33 9.72 3.76
CA VAL A 30 12.54 8.77 4.52
C VAL A 30 13.38 7.60 4.97
N THR A 31 13.31 7.28 6.25
CA THR A 31 13.89 6.06 6.82
C THR A 31 12.77 5.17 7.31
N ILE A 32 12.80 3.90 6.91
CA ILE A 32 11.81 2.90 7.35
C ILE A 32 12.53 1.89 8.24
N LEU A 33 12.00 1.70 9.45
CA LEU A 33 12.53 0.74 10.42
C LEU A 33 11.59 -0.46 10.51
N ASP A 34 12.16 -1.65 10.54
CA ASP A 34 11.38 -2.88 10.71
C ASP A 34 12.10 -3.84 11.65
N LYS A 35 11.33 -4.55 12.47
CA LYS A 35 11.86 -5.57 13.37
C LYS A 35 12.36 -6.83 12.64
N ASN A 36 11.90 -7.05 11.41
CA ASN A 36 12.30 -8.19 10.59
C ASN A 36 13.55 -7.85 9.79
N ASP A 37 14.27 -8.88 9.38
CA ASP A 37 15.47 -8.76 8.56
C ASP A 37 15.18 -8.39 7.10
N ARG A 38 13.92 -8.50 6.68
CA ARG A 38 13.48 -8.16 5.31
C ARG A 38 12.27 -7.25 5.34
N ALA A 39 12.28 -6.24 4.47
CA ALA A 39 11.10 -5.43 4.20
C ALA A 39 10.02 -6.27 3.53
N ALA A 40 8.77 -5.91 3.77
CA ALA A 40 7.60 -6.54 3.14
C ALA A 40 7.48 -8.05 3.37
N LYS A 41 7.96 -8.55 4.50
CA LYS A 41 7.97 -10.00 4.80
C LYS A 41 6.58 -10.61 4.70
N LYS A 42 5.58 -9.98 5.34
CA LYS A 42 4.20 -10.45 5.30
C LYS A 42 3.59 -10.33 3.91
N LEU A 43 3.85 -9.24 3.22
CA LEU A 43 3.36 -9.01 1.87
C LEU A 43 3.88 -10.05 0.88
N ARG A 44 5.15 -10.44 1.01
CA ARG A 44 5.77 -11.47 0.16
C ARG A 44 5.18 -12.85 0.38
N ALA A 45 4.61 -13.10 1.57
CA ALA A 45 4.03 -14.39 1.94
C ALA A 45 2.55 -14.52 1.53
N THR A 46 1.92 -13.47 1.02
CA THR A 46 0.50 -13.46 0.66
C THR A 46 0.28 -13.66 -0.84
N GLY A 47 -0.96 -13.97 -1.21
CA GLY A 47 -1.38 -14.01 -2.60
C GLY A 47 -0.92 -15.23 -3.40
N ASN A 48 -0.48 -16.32 -2.75
CA ASN A 48 -0.02 -17.53 -3.42
C ASN A 48 0.98 -17.25 -4.56
N GLY A 49 1.95 -16.37 -4.30
CA GLY A 49 2.92 -15.96 -5.30
C GLY A 49 2.43 -14.88 -6.27
N ARG A 50 1.23 -14.37 -6.06
CA ARG A 50 0.65 -13.27 -6.84
C ARG A 50 0.44 -12.07 -5.94
N CYS A 51 0.75 -10.89 -6.45
CA CYS A 51 0.49 -9.64 -5.74
C CYS A 51 -0.90 -9.14 -6.11
N ASN A 52 -1.91 -9.52 -5.31
CA ASN A 52 -3.26 -8.98 -5.46
C ASN A 52 -3.38 -7.76 -4.56
N PHE A 53 -3.32 -6.56 -5.13
CA PHE A 53 -3.29 -5.34 -4.35
C PHE A 53 -4.64 -4.62 -4.27
N THR A 54 -5.60 -4.96 -5.12
CA THR A 54 -6.96 -4.44 -5.05
C THR A 54 -7.96 -5.40 -5.70
N ASN A 55 -9.23 -5.03 -5.70
CA ASN A 55 -10.31 -5.78 -6.34
C ASN A 55 -11.33 -4.80 -6.90
N LEU A 56 -11.68 -4.96 -8.16
CA LEU A 56 -12.63 -4.08 -8.84
C LEU A 56 -14.05 -4.17 -8.28
N ASN A 57 -14.38 -5.27 -7.58
CA ASN A 57 -15.68 -5.47 -6.95
C ASN A 57 -15.71 -5.01 -5.49
N MET A 58 -14.73 -4.22 -5.07
CA MET A 58 -14.63 -3.73 -3.70
C MET A 58 -15.74 -2.73 -3.37
N ASN A 59 -16.41 -2.96 -2.24
CA ASN A 59 -17.43 -2.05 -1.70
C ASN A 59 -17.42 -2.14 -0.17
N PRO A 60 -18.09 -1.22 0.56
CA PRO A 60 -18.09 -1.23 2.03
C PRO A 60 -18.62 -2.53 2.64
N GLY A 61 -19.48 -3.26 1.95
CA GLY A 61 -20.01 -4.54 2.42
C GLY A 61 -18.98 -5.67 2.48
N CYS A 62 -17.83 -5.52 1.82
CA CYS A 62 -16.74 -6.49 1.85
C CYS A 62 -15.89 -6.40 3.13
N PHE A 63 -16.12 -5.42 3.97
CA PHE A 63 -15.30 -5.13 5.15
C PHE A 63 -16.10 -5.23 6.44
N PHE A 64 -15.40 -5.57 7.52
CA PHE A 64 -15.94 -5.54 8.88
C PHE A 64 -15.49 -4.26 9.58
N GLY A 65 -16.41 -3.62 10.30
CA GLY A 65 -16.10 -2.41 11.05
C GLY A 65 -17.13 -1.31 10.83
N ARG A 66 -16.75 -0.07 11.15
CA ARG A 66 -17.60 1.11 10.97
C ARG A 66 -17.78 1.42 9.50
N LYS A 67 -19.01 1.25 9.01
CA LYS A 67 -19.31 1.43 7.59
C LYS A 67 -19.12 2.85 7.10
N ASP A 68 -19.42 3.84 7.92
CA ASP A 68 -19.22 5.26 7.58
C ASP A 68 -17.73 5.57 7.30
N PHE A 69 -16.86 5.08 8.17
CA PHE A 69 -15.41 5.22 8.00
C PHE A 69 -14.89 4.45 6.79
N ILE A 70 -15.35 3.21 6.64
CA ILE A 70 -14.95 2.36 5.50
C ILE A 70 -15.37 3.00 4.17
N GLU A 71 -16.60 3.50 4.09
CA GLU A 71 -17.12 4.19 2.91
C GLU A 71 -16.29 5.42 2.56
N GLU A 72 -15.94 6.22 3.54
CA GLU A 72 -15.10 7.40 3.34
C GLU A 72 -13.74 7.02 2.76
N VAL A 73 -13.05 6.04 3.34
CA VAL A 73 -11.75 5.58 2.86
C VAL A 73 -11.84 5.02 1.44
N LEU A 74 -12.85 4.20 1.14
CA LEU A 74 -13.00 3.59 -0.18
C LEU A 74 -13.41 4.61 -1.25
N THR A 75 -14.16 5.64 -0.88
CA THR A 75 -14.52 6.72 -1.80
C THR A 75 -13.31 7.55 -2.20
N GLU A 76 -12.40 7.80 -1.26
CA GLU A 76 -11.16 8.55 -1.51
C GLU A 76 -10.07 7.69 -2.16
N ASN A 77 -10.18 6.36 -2.02
CA ASN A 77 -9.18 5.42 -2.53
C ASN A 77 -9.88 4.28 -3.27
N THR A 78 -10.36 4.56 -4.48
CA THR A 78 -11.03 3.55 -5.30
C THR A 78 -10.03 2.53 -5.85
N PRO A 79 -10.49 1.33 -6.29
CA PRO A 79 -9.61 0.40 -6.98
C PRO A 79 -8.90 1.01 -8.18
N GLU A 80 -9.59 1.86 -8.95
CA GLU A 80 -9.03 2.56 -10.10
C GLU A 80 -7.93 3.54 -9.68
N ASP A 81 -8.12 4.24 -8.57
CA ASP A 81 -7.09 5.14 -8.00
C ASP A 81 -5.84 4.36 -7.62
N MET A 82 -6.01 3.19 -7.02
CA MET A 82 -4.89 2.33 -6.63
C MET A 82 -4.13 1.80 -7.84
N ILE A 83 -4.84 1.36 -8.87
CA ILE A 83 -4.22 0.91 -10.12
C ILE A 83 -3.38 2.04 -10.73
N LYS A 84 -3.93 3.22 -10.81
CA LYS A 84 -3.24 4.40 -11.34
C LYS A 84 -2.01 4.75 -10.52
N GLN A 85 -2.11 4.69 -9.19
CA GLN A 85 -1.00 4.96 -8.30
C GLN A 85 0.16 3.98 -8.53
N PHE A 86 -0.13 2.68 -8.70
CA PHE A 86 0.89 1.68 -9.00
C PHE A 86 1.50 1.88 -10.39
N GLU A 87 0.71 2.29 -11.36
CA GLU A 87 1.23 2.63 -12.70
C GLU A 87 2.24 3.77 -12.64
N GLU A 88 1.99 4.77 -11.80
CA GLU A 88 2.93 5.88 -11.58
C GLU A 88 4.25 5.40 -10.98
N PHE A 89 4.24 4.28 -10.25
CA PHE A 89 5.46 3.61 -9.76
C PHE A 89 6.06 2.64 -10.77
N GLY A 90 5.49 2.52 -11.96
CA GLY A 90 5.97 1.60 -12.99
C GLY A 90 5.43 0.18 -12.87
N VAL A 91 4.43 -0.04 -12.03
CA VAL A 91 3.79 -1.36 -11.85
C VAL A 91 2.47 -1.39 -12.61
N TYR A 92 2.41 -2.27 -13.61
CA TYR A 92 1.23 -2.44 -14.44
C TYR A 92 0.51 -3.72 -14.05
N ALA A 93 -0.78 -3.61 -13.79
CA ALA A 93 -1.59 -4.69 -13.25
C ALA A 93 -2.38 -5.42 -14.33
N ARG A 94 -2.75 -6.66 -14.02
CA ARG A 94 -3.74 -7.43 -14.80
C ARG A 94 -4.92 -7.72 -13.90
N GLU A 95 -6.11 -7.65 -14.49
CA GLU A 95 -7.33 -8.02 -13.80
C GLU A 95 -7.68 -9.46 -14.14
N LYS A 96 -8.09 -10.23 -13.11
CA LYS A 96 -8.62 -11.58 -13.27
C LYS A 96 -9.71 -11.79 -12.24
N ASP A 97 -10.95 -12.02 -12.69
CA ASP A 97 -12.11 -12.25 -11.82
C ASP A 97 -12.31 -11.14 -10.77
N GLY A 98 -12.04 -9.90 -11.14
CA GLY A 98 -12.10 -8.74 -10.25
C GLY A 98 -10.82 -8.48 -9.44
N TYR A 99 -9.92 -9.44 -9.34
CA TYR A 99 -8.63 -9.28 -8.64
C TYR A 99 -7.61 -8.54 -9.52
N VAL A 100 -6.91 -7.62 -8.88
CA VAL A 100 -5.90 -6.80 -9.56
C VAL A 100 -4.55 -6.90 -8.86
#